data_d738214194735c9abdfcaec67ffdbe92
#
_entry.id   d738214194735c9abdfcaec67ffdbe92
#
_cell.length_a   1.000
_cell.length_b   1.000
_cell.length_c   1.000
_cell.angle_alpha   90.00
_cell.angle_beta   90.00
_cell.angle_gamma   90.00
#
_symmetry.space_group_name_H-M   'P 1'
#
loop_
_entity.id
_entity.type
_entity.pdbx_description
1 polymer ?
#
loop_
_entity_poly.entity_id
_entity_poly.type
_entity_poly.pdbx_seq_one_letter_code
_entity_poly.pdbx_strand_id
1 'polypeptide(L)'
;MAAFRAPLPEADRVDALRCLEAYTAQLQAIAFCLPSRFSIPTELEQLWRYSVSGGILGKGQDFGYFAPAEVVSFYFAYQFWHYAPNLMPVAFNGGGVFYCYDFRQPVLGSPPLVMNNSGNLGETDDEIVWAGGTLSEVLSKELDN
;
A
#
# COMPACT_ATOMS: atom_id res chain seq x y z
N MET A 1 17.57 1.49 0.35
CA MET A 1 16.61 2.34 1.02
C MET A 1 16.85 2.32 2.52
N ALA A 2 17.59 3.31 2.96
CA ALA A 2 18.16 3.32 4.30
C ALA A 2 17.15 3.48 5.43
N ALA A 3 15.94 3.96 5.13
CA ALA A 3 14.96 4.27 6.15
C ALA A 3 13.89 3.19 6.33
N PHE A 4 13.99 2.06 5.63
CA PHE A 4 13.08 0.95 5.85
C PHE A 4 13.33 0.31 7.21
N ARG A 5 12.23 -0.13 7.82
CA ARG A 5 12.28 -0.88 9.06
C ARG A 5 13.05 -2.19 8.83
N ALA A 6 14.00 -2.49 9.71
CA ALA A 6 14.77 -3.72 9.60
C ALA A 6 13.86 -4.95 9.74
N PRO A 7 14.23 -6.09 9.12
CA PRO A 7 13.56 -7.36 9.36
C PRO A 7 13.62 -7.75 10.84
N LEU A 8 12.73 -8.63 11.26
CA LEU A 8 12.67 -9.10 12.63
C LEU A 8 14.00 -9.72 13.09
N PRO A 9 14.38 -9.52 14.36
CA PRO A 9 15.52 -10.20 14.94
C PRO A 9 15.38 -11.72 14.85
N GLU A 10 16.52 -12.41 14.82
CA GLU A 10 16.54 -13.87 14.68
C GLU A 10 15.75 -14.57 15.79
N ALA A 11 15.77 -14.03 17.00
CA ALA A 11 15.02 -14.58 18.11
C ALA A 11 13.51 -14.65 17.85
N ASP A 12 12.99 -13.78 16.99
CA ASP A 12 11.56 -13.69 16.69
C ASP A 12 11.15 -14.48 15.46
N ARG A 13 12.09 -15.18 14.81
CA ARG A 13 11.83 -15.92 13.55
C ARG A 13 10.87 -17.09 13.72
N VAL A 14 10.76 -17.64 14.92
CA VAL A 14 9.80 -18.71 15.20
C VAL A 14 8.37 -18.15 15.02
N ASP A 15 8.14 -16.93 15.49
CA ASP A 15 6.86 -16.27 15.28
C ASP A 15 6.68 -15.82 13.82
N ALA A 16 7.77 -15.52 13.12
CA ALA A 16 7.75 -15.14 11.71
C ALA A 16 7.21 -16.25 10.81
N LEU A 17 7.42 -17.52 11.16
CA LEU A 17 6.84 -18.64 10.39
C LEU A 17 5.33 -18.66 10.48
N ARG A 18 4.77 -18.29 11.63
CA ARG A 18 3.31 -18.15 11.78
C ARG A 18 2.81 -16.95 10.97
N CYS A 19 3.60 -15.89 10.90
CA CYS A 19 3.28 -14.72 10.09
C CYS A 19 3.25 -15.06 8.60
N LEU A 20 4.08 -15.99 8.13
CA LEU A 20 4.09 -16.41 6.74
C LEU A 20 2.79 -17.12 6.35
N GLU A 21 2.25 -17.98 7.23
CA GLU A 21 0.94 -18.61 6.99
C GLU A 21 -0.16 -17.55 6.95
N ALA A 22 -0.13 -16.61 7.89
CA ALA A 22 -1.08 -15.49 7.93
C ALA A 22 -0.94 -14.62 6.68
N TYR A 23 0.26 -14.43 6.19
CA TYR A 23 0.52 -13.67 4.97
C TYR A 23 -0.16 -14.31 3.75
N THR A 24 -0.04 -15.63 3.59
CA THR A 24 -0.71 -16.34 2.50
C THR A 24 -2.22 -16.16 2.58
N ALA A 25 -2.81 -16.29 3.77
CA ALA A 25 -4.23 -16.06 3.98
C ALA A 25 -4.63 -14.62 3.65
N GLN A 26 -3.79 -13.65 4.00
CA GLN A 26 -4.04 -12.24 3.68
C GLN A 26 -4.01 -11.98 2.17
N LEU A 27 -3.10 -12.60 1.43
CA LEU A 27 -3.08 -12.50 -0.03
C LEU A 27 -4.34 -13.07 -0.65
N GLN A 28 -4.84 -14.19 -0.12
CA GLN A 28 -6.10 -14.77 -0.57
C GLN A 28 -7.28 -13.83 -0.29
N ALA A 29 -7.27 -13.13 0.84
CA ALA A 29 -8.30 -12.16 1.17
C ALA A 29 -8.36 -11.01 0.16
N ILE A 30 -7.21 -10.56 -0.35
CA ILE A 30 -7.18 -9.56 -1.42
C ILE A 30 -7.91 -10.10 -2.65
N ALA A 31 -7.61 -11.33 -3.07
CA ALA A 31 -8.23 -11.93 -4.24
C ALA A 31 -9.73 -12.10 -4.10
N PHE A 32 -10.22 -12.41 -2.88
CA PHE A 32 -11.64 -12.65 -2.62
C PHE A 32 -12.44 -11.40 -2.35
N CYS A 33 -11.86 -10.43 -1.66
CA CYS A 33 -12.61 -9.29 -1.12
C CYS A 33 -12.52 -8.05 -1.99
N LEU A 34 -11.45 -7.88 -2.75
CA LEU A 34 -11.22 -6.69 -3.58
C LEU A 34 -11.65 -6.93 -5.02
N PRO A 35 -11.92 -5.86 -5.79
CA PRO A 35 -12.32 -6.00 -7.19
C PRO A 35 -11.35 -6.87 -7.99
N SER A 36 -11.88 -7.69 -8.89
CA SER A 36 -11.08 -8.63 -9.69
C SER A 36 -10.07 -7.94 -10.62
N ARG A 37 -10.30 -6.67 -10.94
CA ARG A 37 -9.38 -5.87 -11.75
C ARG A 37 -8.11 -5.48 -11.01
N PHE A 38 -8.10 -5.60 -9.67
CA PHE A 38 -6.91 -5.35 -8.87
C PHE A 38 -5.96 -6.52 -9.01
N SER A 39 -4.69 -6.21 -9.26
CA SER A 39 -3.61 -7.19 -9.21
C SER A 39 -2.57 -6.67 -8.21
N ILE A 40 -1.73 -7.57 -7.72
CA ILE A 40 -0.66 -7.19 -6.79
C ILE A 40 0.58 -6.90 -7.64
N PRO A 41 1.02 -5.61 -7.71
CA PRO A 41 2.24 -5.29 -8.44
C PRO A 41 3.45 -6.03 -7.88
N THR A 42 4.37 -6.42 -8.77
CA THR A 42 5.57 -7.17 -8.38
C THR A 42 6.39 -6.43 -7.33
N GLU A 43 6.52 -5.12 -7.45
CA GLU A 43 7.28 -4.31 -6.48
C GLU A 43 6.67 -4.38 -5.09
N LEU A 44 5.33 -4.39 -4.98
CA LEU A 44 4.65 -4.51 -3.69
C LEU A 44 4.84 -5.90 -3.10
N GLU A 45 4.74 -6.94 -3.92
CA GLU A 45 4.98 -8.30 -3.47
C GLU A 45 6.41 -8.47 -2.97
N GLN A 46 7.39 -7.91 -3.66
CA GLN A 46 8.78 -7.94 -3.23
C GLN A 46 8.98 -7.23 -1.90
N LEU A 47 8.32 -6.09 -1.72
CA LEU A 47 8.39 -5.34 -0.48
C LEU A 47 7.79 -6.14 0.67
N TRP A 48 6.66 -6.80 0.46
CA TRP A 48 6.03 -7.66 1.46
C TRP A 48 6.89 -8.87 1.84
N ARG A 49 7.65 -9.41 0.89
CA ARG A 49 8.59 -10.50 1.17
C ARG A 49 9.76 -10.05 2.05
N TYR A 50 10.14 -8.79 1.92
CA TYR A 50 11.16 -8.20 2.78
C TYR A 50 10.61 -7.94 4.18
N SER A 51 9.44 -7.32 4.28
CA SER A 51 8.73 -7.07 5.52
C SER A 51 7.25 -6.90 5.21
N VAL A 52 6.39 -7.69 5.85
CA VAL A 52 4.96 -7.73 5.51
C VAL A 52 4.30 -6.36 5.69
N SER A 53 4.70 -5.61 6.71
CA SER A 53 4.29 -4.22 6.85
C SER A 53 5.47 -3.42 7.35
N GLY A 54 5.48 -2.13 7.05
CA GLY A 54 6.60 -1.34 7.51
C GLY A 54 6.36 0.13 7.41
N GLY A 55 7.21 0.86 8.14
CA GLY A 55 7.27 2.28 8.09
C GLY A 55 8.57 2.74 7.45
N ILE A 56 8.54 3.92 6.90
CA ILE A 56 9.71 4.63 6.44
C ILE A 56 9.76 5.91 7.26
N LEU A 57 10.87 6.11 7.93
CA LEU A 57 11.03 7.31 8.75
C LEU A 57 11.40 8.48 7.85
N GLY A 58 10.52 9.45 7.79
CA GLY A 58 10.79 10.74 7.15
C GLY A 58 10.94 11.82 8.20
N LYS A 59 11.17 13.04 7.76
CA LYS A 59 11.36 14.19 8.65
C LYS A 59 10.06 14.52 9.38
N GLY A 60 9.90 14.00 10.60
CA GLY A 60 8.77 14.32 11.45
C GLY A 60 7.46 13.62 11.11
N GLN A 61 7.46 12.71 10.15
CA GLN A 61 6.28 11.94 9.78
C GLN A 61 6.65 10.49 9.56
N ASP A 62 5.75 9.60 9.97
CA ASP A 62 5.86 8.17 9.68
C ASP A 62 5.11 7.88 8.38
N PHE A 63 5.86 7.45 7.35
CA PHE A 63 5.27 6.92 6.13
C PHE A 63 5.17 5.41 6.29
N GLY A 64 3.97 4.87 6.18
CA GLY A 64 3.77 3.43 6.35
C GLY A 64 3.12 2.81 5.12
N TYR A 65 3.70 1.69 4.63
CA TYR A 65 3.00 0.86 3.66
C TYR A 65 2.24 -0.24 4.40
N PHE A 66 1.14 -0.70 3.80
CA PHE A 66 0.20 -1.60 4.45
C PHE A 66 0.55 -3.06 4.20
N ALA A 67 0.32 -3.90 5.22
CA ALA A 67 0.25 -5.35 5.04
C ALA A 67 -0.96 -5.71 4.17
N PRO A 68 -0.99 -6.88 3.53
CA PRO A 68 -2.13 -7.28 2.70
C PRO A 68 -3.48 -7.17 3.41
N ALA A 69 -3.57 -7.59 4.67
CA ALA A 69 -4.81 -7.47 5.44
C ALA A 69 -5.22 -6.02 5.66
N GLU A 70 -4.25 -5.12 5.82
CA GLU A 70 -4.52 -3.69 5.99
C GLU A 70 -5.05 -3.07 4.69
N VAL A 71 -4.56 -3.50 3.53
CA VAL A 71 -5.09 -3.06 2.24
C VAL A 71 -6.58 -3.34 2.16
N VAL A 72 -6.99 -4.56 2.49
CA VAL A 72 -8.40 -4.95 2.51
C VAL A 72 -9.17 -4.14 3.56
N SER A 73 -8.64 -4.05 4.76
CA SER A 73 -9.28 -3.37 5.87
C SER A 73 -9.52 -1.88 5.56
N PHE A 74 -8.52 -1.18 5.04
CA PHE A 74 -8.66 0.24 4.72
C PHE A 74 -9.56 0.47 3.51
N TYR A 75 -9.55 -0.44 2.54
CA TYR A 75 -10.45 -0.33 1.39
C TYR A 75 -11.90 -0.29 1.84
N PHE A 76 -12.27 -1.09 2.83
CA PHE A 76 -13.64 -1.11 3.35
C PHE A 76 -13.88 -0.06 4.43
N ALA A 77 -12.95 0.15 5.35
CA ALA A 77 -13.13 1.08 6.46
C ALA A 77 -13.32 2.53 5.98
N TYR A 78 -12.59 2.92 4.94
CA TYR A 78 -12.71 4.27 4.37
C TYR A 78 -13.67 4.33 3.18
N GLN A 79 -14.37 3.24 2.89
CA GLN A 79 -15.38 3.16 1.83
C GLN A 79 -14.83 3.48 0.43
N PHE A 80 -13.62 2.97 0.14
CA PHE A 80 -13.07 3.07 -1.21
C PHE A 80 -14.02 2.46 -2.24
N TRP A 81 -14.67 1.35 -1.89
CA TRP A 81 -15.64 0.68 -2.75
C TRP A 81 -16.76 1.61 -3.22
N HIS A 82 -17.05 2.67 -2.45
CA HIS A 82 -18.09 3.64 -2.76
C HIS A 82 -17.54 4.89 -3.45
N TYR A 83 -16.48 5.47 -2.91
CA TYR A 83 -15.96 6.75 -3.38
C TYR A 83 -14.85 6.63 -4.42
N ALA A 84 -14.00 5.60 -4.34
CA ALA A 84 -12.85 5.42 -5.22
C ALA A 84 -12.62 3.93 -5.48
N PRO A 85 -13.60 3.24 -6.11
CA PRO A 85 -13.54 1.78 -6.21
C PRO A 85 -12.38 1.24 -7.04
N ASN A 86 -11.77 2.06 -7.88
CA ASN A 86 -10.65 1.63 -8.74
C ASN A 86 -9.29 1.96 -8.15
N LEU A 87 -9.24 2.45 -6.92
CA LEU A 87 -7.98 2.76 -6.23
C LEU A 87 -7.71 1.74 -5.13
N MET A 88 -6.52 1.14 -5.14
CA MET A 88 -6.12 0.19 -4.11
C MET A 88 -5.16 0.89 -3.13
N PRO A 89 -5.61 1.20 -1.89
CA PRO A 89 -4.77 1.89 -0.92
C PRO A 89 -3.64 0.97 -0.45
N VAL A 90 -2.39 1.44 -0.53
CA VAL A 90 -1.23 0.62 -0.17
C VAL A 90 -0.29 1.30 0.80
N ALA A 91 -0.46 2.59 1.05
CA ALA A 91 0.38 3.32 1.98
C ALA A 91 -0.33 4.57 2.48
N PHE A 92 0.19 5.15 3.55
CA PHE A 92 -0.38 6.32 4.20
C PHE A 92 0.75 7.23 4.68
N ASN A 93 0.60 8.55 4.51
CA ASN A 93 1.68 9.48 4.83
C ASN A 93 1.70 9.96 6.29
N GLY A 94 0.76 9.48 7.11
CA GLY A 94 0.64 9.95 8.50
C GLY A 94 -0.09 11.28 8.64
N GLY A 95 -0.39 11.97 7.54
CA GLY A 95 -1.05 13.27 7.52
C GLY A 95 -2.39 13.30 6.82
N GLY A 96 -3.06 12.17 6.69
CA GLY A 96 -4.39 12.11 6.10
C GLY A 96 -4.44 11.76 4.61
N VAL A 97 -3.31 11.41 4.01
CA VAL A 97 -3.24 11.09 2.58
C VAL A 97 -2.90 9.63 2.36
N PHE A 98 -3.71 8.95 1.56
CA PHE A 98 -3.44 7.60 1.08
C PHE A 98 -2.65 7.64 -0.23
N TYR A 99 -1.73 6.70 -0.36
CA TYR A 99 -1.11 6.39 -1.65
C TYR A 99 -1.77 5.12 -2.17
N CYS A 100 -2.25 5.17 -3.42
CA CYS A 100 -3.05 4.10 -4.00
C CYS A 100 -2.52 3.73 -5.37
N TYR A 101 -2.53 2.43 -5.70
CA TYR A 101 -2.38 2.02 -7.09
C TYR A 101 -3.66 2.37 -7.85
N ASP A 102 -3.49 2.96 -9.02
CA ASP A 102 -4.59 3.44 -9.86
C ASP A 102 -4.96 2.39 -10.92
N PHE A 103 -6.11 1.77 -10.74
CA PHE A 103 -6.65 0.79 -11.68
C PHE A 103 -7.83 1.33 -12.49
N ARG A 104 -7.96 2.65 -12.61
CA ARG A 104 -9.06 3.25 -13.39
C ARG A 104 -8.99 2.92 -14.88
N GLN A 105 -7.78 2.66 -15.38
CA GLN A 105 -7.56 2.30 -16.78
C GLN A 105 -6.93 0.91 -16.86
N PRO A 106 -7.13 0.19 -17.97
CA PRO A 106 -6.40 -1.06 -18.21
C PRO A 106 -4.89 -0.80 -18.14
N VAL A 107 -4.17 -1.63 -17.38
CA VAL A 107 -2.75 -1.41 -17.13
C VAL A 107 -1.92 -2.50 -17.78
N LEU A 108 -0.90 -2.09 -18.54
CA LEU A 108 0.16 -2.97 -19.01
C LEU A 108 1.34 -2.79 -18.07
N GLY A 109 1.60 -3.80 -17.22
CA GLY A 109 2.63 -3.73 -16.19
C GLY A 109 2.08 -3.21 -14.87
N SER A 110 2.89 -2.47 -14.11
CA SER A 110 2.47 -1.91 -12.82
C SER A 110 1.65 -0.65 -13.01
N PRO A 111 0.53 -0.51 -12.29
CA PRO A 111 -0.24 0.72 -12.32
C PRO A 111 0.54 1.86 -11.65
N PRO A 112 0.28 3.10 -12.02
CA PRO A 112 0.89 4.24 -11.34
C PRO A 112 0.29 4.42 -9.94
N LEU A 113 0.95 5.23 -9.12
CA LEU A 113 0.45 5.59 -7.81
C LEU A 113 -0.11 7.01 -7.82
N VAL A 114 -1.21 7.16 -7.10
CA VAL A 114 -1.87 8.45 -6.92
C VAL A 114 -2.09 8.70 -5.43
N MET A 115 -2.19 9.97 -5.07
CA MET A 115 -2.55 10.39 -3.72
C MET A 115 -4.03 10.68 -3.66
N ASN A 116 -4.65 10.31 -2.53
CA ASN A 116 -6.05 10.56 -2.29
C ASN A 116 -6.25 10.93 -0.82
N ASN A 117 -6.92 12.05 -0.57
CA ASN A 117 -7.12 12.52 0.79
C ASN A 117 -8.19 11.68 1.49
N SER A 118 -7.90 11.20 2.70
CA SER A 118 -8.82 10.36 3.47
C SER A 118 -10.14 11.05 3.82
N GLY A 119 -10.15 12.36 3.88
CA GLY A 119 -11.36 13.14 4.12
C GLY A 119 -12.12 13.52 2.86
N ASN A 120 -11.61 13.20 1.68
CA ASN A 120 -12.23 13.57 0.41
C ASN A 120 -11.86 12.55 -0.67
N LEU A 121 -12.17 11.28 -0.43
CA LEU A 121 -11.87 10.22 -1.40
C LEU A 121 -12.70 10.38 -2.67
N GLY A 122 -12.09 10.12 -3.81
CA GLY A 122 -12.78 10.16 -5.09
C GLY A 122 -11.86 9.82 -6.24
N GLU A 123 -12.44 9.80 -7.44
CA GLU A 123 -11.72 9.45 -8.67
C GLU A 123 -11.70 10.59 -9.70
N THR A 124 -12.12 11.78 -9.32
CA THR A 124 -12.06 12.93 -10.22
C THR A 124 -10.66 13.55 -10.21
N ASP A 125 -10.36 14.35 -11.23
CA ASP A 125 -9.07 15.03 -11.32
C ASP A 125 -8.82 15.98 -10.15
N ASP A 126 -9.88 16.49 -9.52
CA ASP A 126 -9.75 17.36 -8.36
C ASP A 126 -9.40 16.58 -7.09
N GLU A 127 -9.73 15.31 -7.04
CA GLU A 127 -9.56 14.45 -5.86
C GLU A 127 -8.29 13.63 -5.92
N ILE A 128 -7.79 13.38 -7.12
CA ILE A 128 -6.61 12.51 -7.34
C ILE A 128 -5.42 13.37 -7.75
N VAL A 129 -4.29 13.14 -7.08
CA VAL A 129 -3.02 13.77 -7.42
C VAL A 129 -2.03 12.66 -7.77
N TRP A 130 -1.40 12.76 -8.95
CA TRP A 130 -0.40 11.78 -9.36
C TRP A 130 0.79 11.80 -8.39
N ALA A 131 1.22 10.63 -7.93
CA ALA A 131 2.31 10.50 -6.96
C ALA A 131 3.59 9.98 -7.58
N GLY A 132 3.50 8.97 -8.43
CA GLY A 132 4.68 8.39 -9.07
C GLY A 132 4.33 7.19 -9.93
N GLY A 133 5.25 6.79 -10.78
CA GLY A 133 5.09 5.62 -11.64
C GLY A 133 5.32 4.31 -10.91
N THR A 134 6.08 4.33 -9.81
CA THR A 134 6.40 3.16 -9.01
C THR A 134 6.33 3.51 -7.53
N LEU A 135 6.11 2.48 -6.71
CA LEU A 135 6.11 2.65 -5.25
C LEU A 135 7.49 3.09 -4.76
N SER A 136 8.55 2.56 -5.35
CA SER A 136 9.91 2.95 -5.03
C SER A 136 10.15 4.45 -5.22
N GLU A 137 9.62 5.00 -6.30
CA GLU A 137 9.71 6.45 -6.57
C GLU A 137 8.98 7.26 -5.50
N VAL A 138 7.78 6.84 -5.13
CA VAL A 138 6.99 7.50 -4.08
C VAL A 138 7.71 7.47 -2.74
N LEU A 139 8.25 6.30 -2.36
CA LEU A 139 9.00 6.16 -1.11
C LEU A 139 10.23 7.06 -1.07
N SER A 140 10.93 7.18 -2.19
CA SER A 140 12.12 8.04 -2.27
C SER A 140 11.77 9.52 -2.08
N LYS A 141 10.66 9.97 -2.62
CA LYS A 141 10.17 11.35 -2.44
C LYS A 141 9.85 11.65 -0.99
N GLU A 142 9.20 10.71 -0.30
CA GLU A 142 8.85 10.87 1.11
C GLU A 142 10.09 10.96 1.99
N LEU A 143 11.15 10.24 1.65
CA LEU A 143 12.41 10.29 2.39
C LEU A 143 13.17 11.60 2.17
N ASP A 144 13.05 12.20 1.00
CA ASP A 144 13.75 13.44 0.64
C ASP A 144 13.04 14.68 1.19
N ASN A 145 11.83 14.54 1.63
CA ASN A 145 11.06 15.61 2.24
C ASN A 145 11.20 15.56 3.76
#